data_b850eb47aa3f9c422071e192a7b6a4a8
#
_entry.id   b850eb47aa3f9c422071e192a7b6a4a8
#
_cell.length_a   1.000
_cell.length_b   1.000
_cell.length_c   1.000
_cell.angle_alpha   90.00
_cell.angle_beta   90.00
_cell.angle_gamma   90.00
#
_symmetry.space_group_name_H-M   'P 1'
#
loop_
_entity.id
_entity.type
_entity.pdbx_description
1 polymer ?
#
loop_
_entity_poly.entity_id
_entity_poly.type
_entity_poly.pdbx_seq_one_letter_code
_entity_poly.pdbx_strand_id
1 'polypeptide(L)'
;MIRNPVVAGQFYPASASQLREMIEMFIDEKAEKEEAIGLLMPHAGYPYSGPVAGAAVSRVKFKDTFIIMGPSHTGMGKPFSIMTEGVWKTPLGEVEIDSELARQIVAVSRNLQEDDRAHQHEHAVEVQIPFLQYFKPDIRIVPIILAYAGASAYKEIGREIARAIKELNREAVIIASGDMTHYEPQASAEKKDHQAIEAMLNLDEDELTRRYEDLNISMCAYGPVVSLISAAKELGATEAELVRYQTSGDTTGDYAAVVGYAGVIFKKAEMHPLVKLAKETVETYVREGKTPPPPSSLTPEMKEQAGVFVSIHKLGALRGCIGTFEPQGANVAEEIITNAVSSATRDPRFPPIAPEELKVLDYSVDVLTSPEPVADTSQLDPKKYGVIVECGWRRGLLLPDLEGVDSVDYQIDICRQKAGIMPDEPVKLYRFEVKRYK
;
A
#
# COMPACT_ATOMS: atom_id res chain seq x y z
N MET A 1 0.79 34.96 8.76
CA MET A 1 0.88 34.78 10.24
C MET A 1 2.14 33.96 10.58
N ILE A 2 2.74 34.15 11.78
CA ILE A 2 3.83 33.29 12.29
C ILE A 2 3.26 32.47 13.45
N ARG A 3 3.31 31.14 13.34
CA ARG A 3 2.92 30.22 14.41
C ARG A 3 4.19 29.74 15.13
N ASN A 4 4.37 30.16 16.38
CA ASN A 4 5.49 29.75 17.22
C ASN A 4 5.25 28.38 17.86
N PRO A 5 6.30 27.59 18.18
CA PRO A 5 6.14 26.30 18.83
C PRO A 5 5.52 26.47 20.22
N VAL A 6 4.61 25.56 20.58
CA VAL A 6 3.90 25.60 21.88
C VAL A 6 4.27 24.43 22.79
N VAL A 7 4.86 23.37 22.26
CA VAL A 7 5.29 22.18 23.04
C VAL A 7 6.81 21.94 22.99
N ALA A 8 7.58 22.85 22.40
CA ALA A 8 9.04 22.82 22.46
C ALA A 8 9.51 22.94 23.92
N GLY A 9 10.42 22.06 24.34
CA GLY A 9 10.87 21.94 25.73
C GLY A 9 9.95 21.08 26.62
N GLN A 10 8.83 20.57 26.08
CA GLN A 10 7.91 19.68 26.78
C GLN A 10 7.76 18.33 26.04
N PHE A 11 7.36 18.35 24.77
CA PHE A 11 7.18 17.14 23.95
C PHE A 11 8.47 16.75 23.23
N TYR A 12 9.31 17.73 22.88
CA TYR A 12 10.60 17.56 22.26
C TYR A 12 11.55 18.68 22.70
N PRO A 13 12.89 18.53 22.58
CA PRO A 13 13.85 19.54 23.02
C PRO A 13 13.66 20.88 22.33
N ALA A 14 13.77 22.00 23.11
CA ALA A 14 13.73 23.34 22.56
C ALA A 14 15.06 23.76 21.89
N SER A 15 16.16 23.07 22.15
CA SER A 15 17.45 23.27 21.50
C SER A 15 17.51 22.50 20.18
N ALA A 16 17.91 23.17 19.10
CA ALA A 16 18.07 22.57 17.77
C ALA A 16 19.04 21.39 17.76
N SER A 17 20.18 21.47 18.46
CA SER A 17 21.16 20.39 18.53
C SER A 17 20.60 19.17 19.26
N GLN A 18 20.03 19.38 20.44
CA GLN A 18 19.45 18.29 21.22
C GLN A 18 18.26 17.63 20.50
N LEU A 19 17.48 18.43 19.76
CA LEU A 19 16.37 17.91 18.98
C LEU A 19 16.86 17.03 17.81
N ARG A 20 17.92 17.45 17.11
CA ARG A 20 18.55 16.61 16.06
C ARG A 20 19.10 15.32 16.63
N GLU A 21 19.86 15.38 17.70
CA GLU A 21 20.40 14.19 18.39
C GLU A 21 19.30 13.23 18.82
N MET A 22 18.17 13.75 19.33
CA MET A 22 17.03 12.93 19.71
C MET A 22 16.34 12.28 18.50
N ILE A 23 16.16 13.00 17.39
CA ILE A 23 15.58 12.45 16.17
C ILE A 23 16.50 11.36 15.60
N GLU A 24 17.81 11.57 15.58
CA GLU A 24 18.80 10.59 15.11
C GLU A 24 18.71 9.24 15.83
N MET A 25 18.32 9.23 17.12
CA MET A 25 18.11 7.97 17.85
C MET A 25 16.87 7.16 17.37
N PHE A 26 15.94 7.81 16.68
CA PHE A 26 14.66 7.22 16.30
C PHE A 26 14.55 6.85 14.82
N ILE A 27 15.42 7.42 13.98
CA ILE A 27 15.38 7.18 12.53
C ILE A 27 16.26 6.00 12.13
N ASP A 28 15.92 5.40 10.99
CA ASP A 28 16.76 4.44 10.28
C ASP A 28 17.17 5.04 8.93
N GLU A 29 18.39 5.58 8.86
CA GLU A 29 18.94 6.17 7.63
C GLU A 29 19.11 5.14 6.49
N LYS A 30 19.17 3.83 6.83
CA LYS A 30 19.34 2.74 5.87
C LYS A 30 18.01 2.15 5.42
N ALA A 31 16.90 2.61 5.97
CA ALA A 31 15.58 2.14 5.58
C ALA A 31 15.36 2.36 4.07
N GLU A 32 14.83 1.35 3.41
CA GLU A 32 14.41 1.46 2.01
C GLU A 32 13.31 2.51 1.88
N LYS A 33 13.48 3.43 0.94
CA LYS A 33 12.55 4.54 0.74
C LYS A 33 11.44 4.16 -0.24
N GLU A 34 10.20 4.40 0.16
CA GLU A 34 8.99 4.04 -0.58
C GLU A 34 8.20 5.27 -1.03
N GLU A 35 7.49 5.15 -2.13
CA GLU A 35 6.54 6.17 -2.62
C GLU A 35 5.26 6.11 -1.77
N ALA A 36 5.27 6.81 -0.64
CA ALA A 36 4.11 6.91 0.24
C ALA A 36 3.09 7.92 -0.28
N ILE A 37 1.82 7.55 -0.28
CA ILE A 37 0.68 8.47 -0.45
C ILE A 37 0.37 9.12 0.89
N GLY A 38 0.48 8.35 1.97
CA GLY A 38 0.26 8.89 3.31
C GLY A 38 0.82 8.03 4.42
N LEU A 39 0.78 8.58 5.64
CA LEU A 39 1.33 8.01 6.87
C LEU A 39 0.38 8.23 8.04
N LEU A 40 0.25 7.22 8.91
CA LEU A 40 -0.13 7.45 10.30
C LEU A 40 1.16 7.63 11.11
N MET A 41 1.24 8.70 11.89
CA MET A 41 2.36 8.99 12.80
C MET A 41 1.82 9.44 14.16
N PRO A 42 2.33 8.89 15.28
CA PRO A 42 1.91 9.29 16.62
C PRO A 42 2.42 10.70 16.98
N HIS A 43 1.77 11.36 17.96
CA HIS A 43 2.06 12.73 18.33
C HIS A 43 2.27 12.98 19.84
N ALA A 44 2.45 11.92 20.62
CA ALA A 44 2.90 12.06 22.01
C ALA A 44 4.31 12.66 22.10
N GLY A 45 4.77 12.94 23.32
CA GLY A 45 6.16 13.38 23.52
C GLY A 45 7.19 12.42 22.94
N TYR A 46 8.22 12.93 22.33
CA TYR A 46 9.24 12.17 21.58
C TYR A 46 9.87 11.00 22.35
N PRO A 47 10.14 11.10 23.68
CA PRO A 47 10.64 9.94 24.43
C PRO A 47 9.74 8.70 24.35
N TYR A 48 8.42 8.89 24.11
CA TYR A 48 7.44 7.81 24.07
C TYR A 48 7.13 7.37 22.64
N SER A 49 6.73 8.32 21.78
CA SER A 49 6.23 8.04 20.44
C SER A 49 7.29 8.20 19.34
N GLY A 50 8.42 8.84 19.64
CA GLY A 50 9.49 9.13 18.67
C GLY A 50 10.03 7.90 17.94
N PRO A 51 10.27 6.75 18.62
CA PRO A 51 10.72 5.52 17.93
C PRO A 51 9.76 5.01 16.86
N VAL A 52 8.44 5.22 17.03
CA VAL A 52 7.42 4.83 16.04
C VAL A 52 7.34 5.85 14.91
N ALA A 53 7.27 7.14 15.25
CA ALA A 53 7.26 8.23 14.27
C ALA A 53 8.52 8.23 13.39
N GLY A 54 9.70 8.08 14.01
CA GLY A 54 10.98 8.00 13.33
C GLY A 54 11.09 6.80 12.39
N ALA A 55 10.66 5.62 12.83
CA ALA A 55 10.64 4.43 11.98
C ALA A 55 9.74 4.62 10.74
N ALA A 56 8.54 5.17 10.92
CA ALA A 56 7.61 5.39 9.81
C ALA A 56 8.15 6.40 8.80
N VAL A 57 8.60 7.58 9.27
CA VAL A 57 9.10 8.63 8.38
C VAL A 57 10.41 8.25 7.68
N SER A 58 11.21 7.36 8.27
CA SER A 58 12.45 6.87 7.68
C SER A 58 12.23 6.10 6.37
N ARG A 59 11.05 5.54 6.14
CA ARG A 59 10.75 4.75 4.94
C ARG A 59 10.15 5.57 3.78
N VAL A 60 9.99 6.88 3.94
CA VAL A 60 9.31 7.73 2.97
C VAL A 60 10.27 8.36 1.98
N LYS A 61 9.95 8.32 0.68
CA LYS A 61 10.51 9.25 -0.31
C LYS A 61 9.84 10.61 -0.14
N PHE A 62 10.64 11.59 0.26
CA PHE A 62 10.13 12.93 0.58
C PHE A 62 9.67 13.67 -0.66
N LYS A 63 8.49 14.27 -0.56
CA LYS A 63 7.96 15.27 -1.48
C LYS A 63 8.20 16.68 -0.92
N ASP A 64 7.87 17.70 -1.71
CA ASP A 64 8.04 19.08 -1.27
C ASP A 64 6.95 19.52 -0.29
N THR A 65 5.77 18.90 -0.36
CA THR A 65 4.60 19.29 0.44
C THR A 65 4.08 18.12 1.26
N PHE A 66 3.76 18.40 2.54
CA PHE A 66 3.10 17.48 3.46
C PHE A 66 1.77 18.08 3.95
N ILE A 67 0.68 17.35 3.77
CA ILE A 67 -0.62 17.69 4.35
C ILE A 67 -0.71 16.97 5.69
N ILE A 68 -0.79 17.73 6.79
CA ILE A 68 -0.76 17.14 8.13
C ILE A 68 -2.11 17.38 8.80
N MET A 69 -2.84 16.30 9.02
CA MET A 69 -4.14 16.30 9.69
C MET A 69 -3.98 15.84 11.14
N GLY A 70 -4.42 16.65 12.10
CA GLY A 70 -4.44 16.28 13.51
C GLY A 70 -5.83 16.43 14.12
N PRO A 71 -6.12 15.76 15.25
CA PRO A 71 -7.32 15.99 16.03
C PRO A 71 -7.28 17.34 16.72
N SER A 72 -8.44 17.86 17.11
CA SER A 72 -8.56 19.04 17.95
C SER A 72 -8.56 18.66 19.43
N HIS A 73 -7.47 18.92 20.14
CA HIS A 73 -7.37 18.73 21.59
C HIS A 73 -7.87 19.97 22.38
N THR A 74 -7.75 21.14 21.77
CA THR A 74 -8.06 22.41 22.44
C THR A 74 -9.52 22.82 22.33
N GLY A 75 -10.24 22.30 21.34
CA GLY A 75 -11.60 22.75 21.01
C GLY A 75 -11.68 24.20 20.51
N MET A 76 -10.54 24.83 20.23
CA MET A 76 -10.48 26.22 19.76
C MET A 76 -10.72 26.30 18.25
N GLY A 77 -11.28 27.43 17.83
CA GLY A 77 -11.50 27.71 16.41
C GLY A 77 -12.70 26.96 15.81
N LYS A 78 -12.67 26.79 14.49
CA LYS A 78 -13.71 26.06 13.76
C LYS A 78 -13.50 24.54 13.85
N PRO A 79 -14.56 23.73 13.78
CA PRO A 79 -14.47 22.28 13.94
C PRO A 79 -13.52 21.61 12.94
N PHE A 80 -13.52 22.07 11.69
CA PHE A 80 -12.63 21.58 10.62
C PHE A 80 -11.87 22.77 10.06
N SER A 81 -10.64 22.91 10.52
CA SER A 81 -9.82 24.10 10.31
C SER A 81 -8.61 23.81 9.45
N ILE A 82 -8.29 24.73 8.55
CA ILE A 82 -7.10 24.71 7.71
C ILE A 82 -6.45 26.11 7.74
N MET A 83 -5.11 26.16 7.84
CA MET A 83 -4.37 27.40 7.59
C MET A 83 -3.97 27.47 6.12
N THR A 84 -4.25 28.58 5.45
CA THR A 84 -3.96 28.75 4.02
C THR A 84 -2.73 29.57 3.74
N GLU A 85 -2.17 30.27 4.74
CA GLU A 85 -0.95 31.06 4.58
C GLU A 85 -0.24 31.25 5.92
N GLY A 86 1.06 31.49 5.86
CA GLY A 86 1.89 31.77 7.02
C GLY A 86 3.10 30.87 7.14
N VAL A 87 3.75 30.95 8.30
CA VAL A 87 4.99 30.24 8.61
C VAL A 87 4.87 29.58 9.97
N TRP A 88 5.26 28.33 10.08
CA TRP A 88 5.40 27.61 11.33
C TRP A 88 6.86 27.57 11.76
N LYS A 89 7.12 27.87 13.04
CA LYS A 89 8.46 27.81 13.63
C LYS A 89 8.66 26.54 14.44
N THR A 90 9.83 25.96 14.33
CA THR A 90 10.34 24.91 15.20
C THR A 90 11.76 25.27 15.64
N PRO A 91 12.37 24.54 16.57
CA PRO A 91 13.79 24.73 16.88
C PRO A 91 14.72 24.49 15.69
N LEU A 92 14.27 23.71 14.66
CA LEU A 92 15.07 23.43 13.47
C LEU A 92 14.94 24.48 12.36
N GLY A 93 14.05 25.45 12.50
CA GLY A 93 13.85 26.51 11.52
C GLY A 93 12.38 26.81 11.22
N GLU A 94 12.16 27.51 10.13
CA GLU A 94 10.83 27.91 9.65
C GLU A 94 10.35 26.99 8.55
N VAL A 95 9.03 26.74 8.50
CA VAL A 95 8.36 25.97 7.46
C VAL A 95 7.18 26.78 6.93
N GLU A 96 7.16 26.99 5.62
CA GLU A 96 6.09 27.73 4.96
C GLU A 96 4.86 26.85 4.72
N ILE A 97 3.69 27.47 4.70
CA ILE A 97 2.46 26.82 4.24
C ILE A 97 2.45 26.79 2.71
N ASP A 98 2.10 25.65 2.11
CA ASP A 98 1.77 25.56 0.67
C ASP A 98 0.42 26.23 0.44
N SER A 99 0.47 27.56 0.27
CA SER A 99 -0.73 28.39 0.16
C SER A 99 -1.57 28.07 -1.08
N GLU A 100 -0.95 27.62 -2.16
CA GLU A 100 -1.67 27.25 -3.39
C GLU A 100 -2.53 26.01 -3.14
N LEU A 101 -1.92 24.95 -2.59
CA LEU A 101 -2.62 23.71 -2.29
C LEU A 101 -3.66 23.91 -1.18
N ALA A 102 -3.31 24.65 -0.12
CA ALA A 102 -4.24 24.91 0.98
C ALA A 102 -5.49 25.67 0.52
N ARG A 103 -5.35 26.71 -0.32
CA ARG A 103 -6.49 27.43 -0.89
C ARG A 103 -7.31 26.57 -1.86
N GLN A 104 -6.67 25.70 -2.63
CA GLN A 104 -7.40 24.76 -3.50
C GLN A 104 -8.21 23.76 -2.67
N ILE A 105 -7.66 23.25 -1.57
CA ILE A 105 -8.41 22.38 -0.65
C ILE A 105 -9.65 23.11 -0.11
N VAL A 106 -9.52 24.34 0.33
CA VAL A 106 -10.68 25.15 0.80
C VAL A 106 -11.68 25.36 -0.31
N ALA A 107 -11.24 25.65 -1.54
CA ALA A 107 -12.12 25.91 -2.68
C ALA A 107 -12.98 24.72 -3.07
N VAL A 108 -12.48 23.49 -2.92
CA VAL A 108 -13.22 22.27 -3.25
C VAL A 108 -13.93 21.65 -2.05
N SER A 109 -13.58 22.04 -0.83
CA SER A 109 -14.14 21.47 0.39
C SER A 109 -15.45 22.15 0.82
N ARG A 110 -16.37 21.33 1.28
CA ARG A 110 -17.61 21.77 1.93
C ARG A 110 -17.48 21.84 3.45
N ASN A 111 -16.47 21.18 3.99
CA ASN A 111 -16.28 20.98 5.42
C ASN A 111 -15.17 21.88 5.99
N LEU A 112 -14.01 21.91 5.31
CA LEU A 112 -12.84 22.65 5.77
C LEU A 112 -13.02 24.16 5.61
N GLN A 113 -12.68 24.89 6.65
CA GLN A 113 -12.77 26.35 6.70
C GLN A 113 -11.44 26.94 7.14
N GLU A 114 -11.07 28.05 6.52
CA GLU A 114 -9.88 28.80 6.93
C GLU A 114 -10.04 29.32 8.37
N ASP A 115 -9.13 28.95 9.27
CA ASP A 115 -9.11 29.37 10.66
C ASP A 115 -7.75 29.12 11.32
N ASP A 116 -7.06 30.18 11.68
CA ASP A 116 -5.76 30.11 12.37
C ASP A 116 -5.88 29.76 13.85
N ARG A 117 -7.02 30.04 14.47
CA ARG A 117 -7.21 29.91 15.93
C ARG A 117 -7.14 28.46 16.40
N ALA A 118 -7.62 27.52 15.59
CA ALA A 118 -7.56 26.10 15.90
C ALA A 118 -6.12 25.59 16.02
N HIS A 119 -5.17 26.26 15.37
CA HIS A 119 -3.77 25.83 15.29
C HIS A 119 -2.86 26.48 16.35
N GLN A 120 -3.32 27.55 17.01
CA GLN A 120 -2.46 28.38 17.87
C GLN A 120 -1.85 27.60 19.05
N HIS A 121 -2.62 26.73 19.68
CA HIS A 121 -2.25 25.95 20.86
C HIS A 121 -2.33 24.43 20.63
N GLU A 122 -2.57 24.01 19.40
CA GLU A 122 -2.67 22.59 19.04
C GLU A 122 -1.28 22.02 18.70
N HIS A 123 -0.94 20.90 19.31
CA HIS A 123 0.37 20.26 19.15
C HIS A 123 0.41 19.18 18.07
N ALA A 124 -0.75 18.62 17.68
CA ALA A 124 -0.82 17.43 16.82
C ALA A 124 -0.07 17.59 15.49
N VAL A 125 -0.15 18.78 14.87
CA VAL A 125 0.61 19.07 13.63
C VAL A 125 2.06 19.42 13.96
N GLU A 126 2.28 20.21 15.02
CA GLU A 126 3.61 20.73 15.39
C GLU A 126 4.65 19.63 15.59
N VAL A 127 4.31 18.57 16.29
CA VAL A 127 5.24 17.51 16.65
C VAL A 127 5.73 16.69 15.45
N GLN A 128 5.03 16.73 14.33
CA GLN A 128 5.46 16.04 13.10
C GLN A 128 6.54 16.82 12.35
N ILE A 129 6.50 18.14 12.42
CA ILE A 129 7.33 19.02 11.58
C ILE A 129 8.83 18.79 11.79
N PRO A 130 9.38 18.66 13.02
CA PRO A 130 10.82 18.44 13.19
C PRO A 130 11.35 17.17 12.54
N PHE A 131 10.59 16.06 12.56
CA PHE A 131 10.96 14.86 11.84
C PHE A 131 11.07 15.11 10.34
N LEU A 132 10.13 15.85 9.76
CA LEU A 132 10.15 16.17 8.34
C LEU A 132 11.30 17.10 7.98
N GLN A 133 11.54 18.15 8.78
CA GLN A 133 12.65 19.10 8.59
C GLN A 133 14.04 18.43 8.72
N TYR A 134 14.15 17.36 9.52
CA TYR A 134 15.39 16.62 9.66
C TYR A 134 15.85 16.04 8.33
N PHE A 135 14.93 15.42 7.57
CA PHE A 135 15.21 14.81 6.28
C PHE A 135 15.23 15.82 5.12
N LYS A 136 14.37 16.84 5.16
CA LYS A 136 14.22 17.85 4.11
C LYS A 136 13.86 19.21 4.71
N PRO A 137 14.85 20.09 4.92
CA PRO A 137 14.63 21.37 5.60
C PRO A 137 13.69 22.36 4.88
N ASP A 138 13.56 22.24 3.57
CA ASP A 138 12.81 23.15 2.68
C ASP A 138 11.41 22.65 2.31
N ILE A 139 10.82 21.81 3.16
CA ILE A 139 9.43 21.34 2.98
C ILE A 139 8.44 22.48 3.12
N ARG A 140 7.24 22.27 2.56
CA ARG A 140 6.02 23.03 2.84
C ARG A 140 4.99 22.15 3.51
N ILE A 141 4.08 22.77 4.26
CA ILE A 141 3.01 22.04 4.94
C ILE A 141 1.64 22.62 4.61
N VAL A 142 0.61 21.78 4.72
CA VAL A 142 -0.79 22.19 4.80
C VAL A 142 -1.34 21.66 6.12
N PRO A 143 -1.45 22.51 7.16
CA PRO A 143 -1.91 22.08 8.47
C PRO A 143 -3.45 22.08 8.54
N ILE A 144 -4.02 20.95 9.00
CA ILE A 144 -5.45 20.73 9.13
C ILE A 144 -5.76 20.19 10.53
N ILE A 145 -6.78 20.74 11.18
CA ILE A 145 -7.27 20.26 12.48
C ILE A 145 -8.72 19.81 12.33
N LEU A 146 -8.99 18.61 12.83
CA LEU A 146 -10.28 17.93 12.75
C LEU A 146 -10.86 17.72 14.15
N ALA A 147 -11.98 18.38 14.47
CA ALA A 147 -12.76 18.06 15.67
C ALA A 147 -13.52 16.75 15.51
N TYR A 148 -14.03 16.21 16.62
CA TYR A 148 -14.82 14.99 16.61
C TYR A 148 -16.10 15.15 15.76
N ALA A 149 -16.34 14.18 14.88
CA ALA A 149 -17.50 14.12 14.01
C ALA A 149 -17.79 12.67 13.56
N GLY A 150 -18.87 12.48 12.82
CA GLY A 150 -19.17 11.18 12.21
C GLY A 150 -18.26 10.87 11.01
N ALA A 151 -18.06 9.58 10.75
CA ALA A 151 -17.18 9.07 9.68
C ALA A 151 -17.43 9.66 8.29
N SER A 152 -18.69 9.99 7.96
CA SER A 152 -19.05 10.57 6.66
C SER A 152 -18.35 11.90 6.38
N ALA A 153 -18.21 12.77 7.40
CA ALA A 153 -17.51 14.04 7.25
C ALA A 153 -16.01 13.83 6.99
N TYR A 154 -15.38 12.91 7.71
CA TYR A 154 -13.97 12.59 7.52
C TYR A 154 -13.68 11.97 6.14
N LYS A 155 -14.55 11.06 5.68
CA LYS A 155 -14.45 10.49 4.33
C LYS A 155 -14.59 11.57 3.24
N GLU A 156 -15.50 12.50 3.42
CA GLU A 156 -15.69 13.61 2.48
C GLU A 156 -14.44 14.51 2.45
N ILE A 157 -13.91 14.91 3.61
CA ILE A 157 -12.67 15.68 3.73
C ILE A 157 -11.51 14.96 3.00
N GLY A 158 -11.34 13.65 3.21
CA GLY A 158 -10.31 12.87 2.52
C GLY A 158 -10.44 12.92 1.00
N ARG A 159 -11.66 12.73 0.47
CA ARG A 159 -11.93 12.83 -0.98
C ARG A 159 -11.68 14.23 -1.53
N GLU A 160 -12.04 15.27 -0.79
CA GLU A 160 -11.83 16.67 -1.15
C GLU A 160 -10.33 17.01 -1.22
N ILE A 161 -9.53 16.53 -0.26
CA ILE A 161 -8.07 16.67 -0.26
C ILE A 161 -7.48 15.99 -1.50
N ALA A 162 -7.86 14.74 -1.77
CA ALA A 162 -7.39 14.00 -2.95
C ALA A 162 -7.77 14.70 -4.25
N ARG A 163 -8.97 15.26 -4.32
CA ARG A 163 -9.43 16.04 -5.47
C ARG A 163 -8.57 17.28 -5.70
N ALA A 164 -8.26 18.05 -4.66
CA ALA A 164 -7.40 19.24 -4.76
C ALA A 164 -5.99 18.88 -5.26
N ILE A 165 -5.40 17.79 -4.75
CA ILE A 165 -4.10 17.26 -5.20
C ILE A 165 -4.13 16.93 -6.70
N LYS A 166 -5.17 16.22 -7.16
CA LYS A 166 -5.34 15.82 -8.56
C LYS A 166 -5.55 17.03 -9.47
N GLU A 167 -6.40 17.99 -9.09
CA GLU A 167 -6.70 19.19 -9.89
C GLU A 167 -5.48 20.08 -10.09
N LEU A 168 -4.61 20.19 -9.10
CA LEU A 168 -3.34 20.92 -9.21
C LEU A 168 -2.20 20.09 -9.82
N ASN A 169 -2.41 18.80 -10.06
CA ASN A 169 -1.34 17.85 -10.44
C ASN A 169 -0.13 17.97 -9.51
N ARG A 170 -0.39 18.05 -8.22
CA ARG A 170 0.63 18.24 -7.17
C ARG A 170 1.05 16.90 -6.58
N GLU A 171 2.31 16.75 -6.21
CA GLU A 171 2.77 15.65 -5.38
C GLU A 171 2.80 16.10 -3.91
N ALA A 172 2.14 15.35 -3.04
CA ALA A 172 2.13 15.59 -1.61
C ALA A 172 2.01 14.27 -0.85
N VAL A 173 2.54 14.23 0.39
CA VAL A 173 2.32 13.13 1.33
C VAL A 173 1.32 13.59 2.38
N ILE A 174 0.33 12.74 2.69
CA ILE A 174 -0.70 13.04 3.69
C ILE A 174 -0.32 12.37 5.00
N ILE A 175 -0.26 13.14 6.10
CA ILE A 175 0.02 12.60 7.43
C ILE A 175 -1.24 12.69 8.28
N ALA A 176 -1.70 11.53 8.76
CA ALA A 176 -2.63 11.45 9.89
C ALA A 176 -1.80 11.44 11.17
N SER A 177 -1.88 12.53 11.92
CA SER A 177 -1.17 12.67 13.19
C SER A 177 -2.09 12.27 14.33
N GLY A 178 -1.69 11.26 15.13
CA GLY A 178 -2.46 10.85 16.28
C GLY A 178 -2.04 9.53 16.89
N ASP A 179 -2.44 9.38 18.16
CA ASP A 179 -2.15 8.19 18.95
C ASP A 179 -3.32 7.20 18.93
N MET A 180 -3.05 5.95 19.30
CA MET A 180 -4.01 4.85 19.36
C MET A 180 -4.79 4.87 20.69
N THR A 181 -5.08 3.71 21.29
CA THR A 181 -5.82 3.60 22.57
C THR A 181 -5.11 4.32 23.72
N HIS A 182 -5.87 5.02 24.58
CA HIS A 182 -5.37 5.79 25.71
C HIS A 182 -5.80 5.19 27.04
N TYR A 183 -4.84 5.14 28.00
CA TYR A 183 -5.05 4.90 29.41
C TYR A 183 -5.76 3.57 29.74
N GLU A 184 -5.47 2.54 28.99
CA GLU A 184 -5.91 1.17 29.25
C GLU A 184 -4.73 0.27 29.62
N PRO A 185 -4.97 -0.88 30.32
CA PRO A 185 -3.94 -1.90 30.48
C PRO A 185 -3.41 -2.37 29.14
N GLN A 186 -2.10 -2.62 29.04
CA GLN A 186 -1.44 -2.92 27.78
C GLN A 186 -2.13 -4.02 26.96
N ALA A 187 -2.49 -5.14 27.57
CA ALA A 187 -3.16 -6.23 26.87
C ALA A 187 -4.51 -5.81 26.23
N SER A 188 -5.23 -4.86 26.87
CA SER A 188 -6.47 -4.29 26.32
C SER A 188 -6.17 -3.34 25.15
N ALA A 189 -5.21 -2.44 25.35
CA ALA A 189 -4.79 -1.47 24.34
C ALA A 189 -4.28 -2.19 23.08
N GLU A 190 -3.34 -3.12 23.20
CA GLU A 190 -2.80 -3.92 22.09
C GLU A 190 -3.90 -4.65 21.32
N LYS A 191 -4.84 -5.29 22.02
CA LYS A 191 -5.95 -6.00 21.37
C LYS A 191 -6.83 -5.07 20.53
N LYS A 192 -7.17 -3.90 21.05
CA LYS A 192 -7.98 -2.90 20.36
C LYS A 192 -7.23 -2.27 19.20
N ASP A 193 -6.01 -1.87 19.45
CA ASP A 193 -5.15 -1.21 18.47
C ASP A 193 -4.86 -2.10 17.26
N HIS A 194 -4.55 -3.38 17.48
CA HIS A 194 -4.32 -4.32 16.38
C HIS A 194 -5.58 -4.55 15.52
N GLN A 195 -6.77 -4.50 16.11
CA GLN A 195 -8.01 -4.57 15.31
C GLN A 195 -8.20 -3.30 14.48
N ALA A 196 -7.94 -2.12 15.03
CA ALA A 196 -7.98 -0.88 14.27
C ALA A 196 -6.92 -0.87 13.14
N ILE A 197 -5.70 -1.31 13.47
CA ILE A 197 -4.59 -1.42 12.50
C ILE A 197 -4.96 -2.39 11.37
N GLU A 198 -5.55 -3.55 11.66
CA GLU A 198 -5.99 -4.50 10.62
C GLU A 198 -6.97 -3.86 9.63
N ALA A 199 -7.94 -3.06 10.10
CA ALA A 199 -8.84 -2.32 9.22
C ALA A 199 -8.09 -1.28 8.37
N MET A 200 -7.07 -0.60 8.94
CA MET A 200 -6.22 0.32 8.20
C MET A 200 -5.41 -0.39 7.11
N LEU A 201 -4.82 -1.56 7.43
CA LEU A 201 -4.05 -2.36 6.49
C LEU A 201 -4.90 -2.87 5.31
N ASN A 202 -6.19 -3.09 5.54
CA ASN A 202 -7.16 -3.46 4.52
C ASN A 202 -7.73 -2.24 3.75
N LEU A 203 -7.29 -1.01 4.07
CA LEU A 203 -7.82 0.23 3.50
C LEU A 203 -9.35 0.34 3.67
N ASP A 204 -9.88 -0.15 4.79
CA ASP A 204 -11.32 -0.23 5.07
C ASP A 204 -11.70 0.75 6.19
N GLU A 205 -12.06 1.97 5.79
CA GLU A 205 -12.50 3.03 6.70
C GLU A 205 -13.88 2.76 7.33
N ASP A 206 -14.70 1.90 6.73
CA ASP A 206 -15.99 1.49 7.29
C ASP A 206 -15.79 0.48 8.41
N GLU A 207 -14.94 -0.52 8.18
CA GLU A 207 -14.56 -1.49 9.20
C GLU A 207 -13.81 -0.83 10.35
N LEU A 208 -12.91 0.13 10.06
CA LEU A 208 -12.25 0.92 11.10
C LEU A 208 -13.28 1.66 11.97
N THR A 209 -14.27 2.29 11.35
CA THR A 209 -15.34 3.01 12.06
C THR A 209 -16.14 2.06 12.94
N ARG A 210 -16.54 0.92 12.41
CA ARG A 210 -17.29 -0.10 13.16
C ARG A 210 -16.50 -0.59 14.37
N ARG A 211 -15.21 -0.93 14.19
CA ARG A 211 -14.35 -1.39 15.29
C ARG A 211 -14.10 -0.30 16.32
N TYR A 212 -13.93 0.95 15.89
CA TYR A 212 -13.77 2.10 16.78
C TYR A 212 -14.97 2.24 17.71
N GLU A 213 -16.19 2.14 17.19
CA GLU A 213 -17.44 2.25 17.95
C GLU A 213 -17.70 1.01 18.81
N ASP A 214 -17.67 -0.20 18.23
CA ASP A 214 -18.00 -1.47 18.89
C ASP A 214 -17.05 -1.78 20.06
N LEU A 215 -15.76 -1.46 19.94
CA LEU A 215 -14.74 -1.73 20.94
C LEU A 215 -14.48 -0.53 21.86
N ASN A 216 -15.15 0.59 21.63
CA ASN A 216 -14.92 1.85 22.34
C ASN A 216 -13.41 2.19 22.37
N ILE A 217 -12.79 2.27 21.18
CA ILE A 217 -11.37 2.57 21.03
C ILE A 217 -11.17 4.07 21.26
N SER A 218 -10.26 4.43 22.17
CA SER A 218 -10.02 5.84 22.54
C SER A 218 -8.92 6.50 21.69
N MET A 219 -8.74 6.08 20.43
CA MET A 219 -7.73 6.67 19.55
C MET A 219 -8.09 8.09 19.11
N CYS A 220 -7.20 9.04 19.34
CA CYS A 220 -7.38 10.41 18.86
C CYS A 220 -7.14 10.54 17.35
N ALA A 221 -6.37 9.62 16.76
CA ALA A 221 -6.11 9.56 15.33
C ALA A 221 -7.34 9.19 14.48
N TYR A 222 -8.49 8.81 15.05
CA TYR A 222 -9.64 8.28 14.32
C TYR A 222 -10.06 9.14 13.11
N GLY A 223 -10.37 10.41 13.32
CA GLY A 223 -10.78 11.31 12.24
C GLY A 223 -9.70 11.52 11.17
N PRO A 224 -8.46 11.88 11.56
CA PRO A 224 -7.33 11.96 10.63
C PRO A 224 -7.11 10.69 9.81
N VAL A 225 -7.19 9.49 10.42
CA VAL A 225 -6.96 8.21 9.72
C VAL A 225 -8.09 7.87 8.76
N VAL A 226 -9.36 8.06 9.14
CA VAL A 226 -10.50 7.86 8.21
C VAL A 226 -10.37 8.78 7.00
N SER A 227 -9.98 10.05 7.22
CA SER A 227 -9.73 11.01 6.14
C SER A 227 -8.55 10.56 5.27
N LEU A 228 -7.47 10.08 5.88
CA LEU A 228 -6.29 9.59 5.17
C LEU A 228 -6.63 8.37 4.30
N ILE A 229 -7.32 7.35 4.83
CA ILE A 229 -7.70 6.14 4.06
C ILE A 229 -8.54 6.55 2.84
N SER A 230 -9.56 7.41 3.04
CA SER A 230 -10.40 7.89 1.94
C SER A 230 -9.60 8.66 0.88
N ALA A 231 -8.68 9.54 1.31
CA ALA A 231 -7.80 10.26 0.38
C ALA A 231 -6.84 9.32 -0.35
N ALA A 232 -6.23 8.38 0.37
CA ALA A 232 -5.25 7.45 -0.18
C ALA A 232 -5.88 6.54 -1.24
N LYS A 233 -7.08 6.00 -1.00
CA LYS A 233 -7.84 5.22 -2.00
C LYS A 233 -8.10 6.03 -3.27
N GLU A 234 -8.56 7.27 -3.13
CA GLU A 234 -8.78 8.18 -4.25
C GLU A 234 -7.47 8.49 -5.03
N LEU A 235 -6.34 8.52 -4.35
CA LEU A 235 -5.02 8.73 -4.97
C LEU A 235 -4.38 7.44 -5.49
N GLY A 236 -5.07 6.30 -5.33
CA GLY A 236 -4.67 5.02 -5.90
C GLY A 236 -3.85 4.14 -4.97
N ALA A 237 -3.93 4.33 -3.64
CA ALA A 237 -3.39 3.38 -2.68
C ALA A 237 -4.09 2.03 -2.81
N THR A 238 -3.31 0.97 -2.83
CA THR A 238 -3.78 -0.42 -2.88
C THR A 238 -3.19 -1.27 -1.76
N GLU A 239 -2.30 -0.70 -0.97
CA GLU A 239 -1.61 -1.36 0.12
C GLU A 239 -1.40 -0.40 1.30
N ALA A 240 -1.49 -0.93 2.50
CA ALA A 240 -1.02 -0.28 3.71
C ALA A 240 -0.15 -1.25 4.52
N GLU A 241 0.87 -0.74 5.19
CA GLU A 241 1.85 -1.55 5.92
C GLU A 241 2.09 -0.96 7.30
N LEU A 242 2.03 -1.82 8.33
CA LEU A 242 2.43 -1.46 9.69
C LEU A 242 3.97 -1.48 9.77
N VAL A 243 4.57 -0.33 9.96
CA VAL A 243 6.02 -0.20 10.13
C VAL A 243 6.44 -0.55 11.55
N ARG A 244 5.72 0.00 12.53
CA ARG A 244 6.01 -0.21 13.96
C ARG A 244 4.78 0.05 14.82
N TYR A 245 4.64 -0.76 15.87
CA TYR A 245 3.71 -0.54 16.96
C TYR A 245 4.45 -0.61 18.29
N GLN A 246 4.11 0.27 19.21
CA GLN A 246 4.60 0.30 20.59
C GLN A 246 3.54 0.91 21.50
N THR A 247 3.76 0.76 22.81
CA THR A 247 3.00 1.49 23.83
C THR A 247 3.91 2.37 24.68
N SER A 248 3.34 3.29 25.44
CA SER A 248 4.09 4.06 26.42
C SER A 248 4.74 3.18 27.50
N GLY A 249 4.17 1.99 27.75
CA GLY A 249 4.72 0.99 28.66
C GLY A 249 6.10 0.50 28.27
N ASP A 250 6.41 0.43 26.96
CA ASP A 250 7.72 0.02 26.46
C ASP A 250 8.84 1.01 26.84
N THR A 251 8.48 2.26 27.11
CA THR A 251 9.41 3.30 27.55
C THR A 251 9.44 3.46 29.07
N THR A 252 8.28 3.37 29.72
CA THR A 252 8.14 3.67 31.16
C THR A 252 8.31 2.45 32.06
N GLY A 253 8.05 1.24 31.52
CA GLY A 253 7.92 0.01 32.32
C GLY A 253 6.58 -0.08 33.08
N ASP A 254 5.68 0.89 32.90
CA ASP A 254 4.33 0.86 33.48
C ASP A 254 3.32 0.41 32.42
N TYR A 255 2.77 -0.77 32.61
CA TYR A 255 1.83 -1.41 31.70
C TYR A 255 0.38 -1.36 32.20
N ALA A 256 0.12 -0.67 33.31
CA ALA A 256 -1.22 -0.59 33.91
C ALA A 256 -2.16 0.36 33.14
N ALA A 257 -1.61 1.44 32.58
CA ALA A 257 -2.36 2.45 31.83
C ALA A 257 -1.47 3.04 30.72
N VAL A 258 -1.53 2.44 29.53
CA VAL A 258 -0.67 2.82 28.39
C VAL A 258 -1.38 3.67 27.35
N VAL A 259 -0.59 4.31 26.49
CA VAL A 259 -1.03 4.89 25.22
C VAL A 259 -0.38 4.10 24.10
N GLY A 260 -1.16 3.67 23.11
CA GLY A 260 -0.67 2.95 21.95
C GLY A 260 -0.17 3.91 20.84
N TYR A 261 0.87 3.50 20.13
CA TYR A 261 1.49 4.24 19.03
C TYR A 261 1.65 3.33 17.82
N ALA A 262 1.13 3.75 16.67
CA ALA A 262 1.28 3.02 15.41
C ALA A 262 1.88 3.92 14.32
N GLY A 263 2.81 3.37 13.56
CA GLY A 263 3.31 3.94 12.31
C GLY A 263 2.86 3.08 11.15
N VAL A 264 2.02 3.63 10.26
CA VAL A 264 1.47 2.91 9.10
C VAL A 264 1.74 3.72 7.84
N ILE A 265 2.23 3.06 6.78
CA ILE A 265 2.44 3.65 5.45
C ILE A 265 1.29 3.21 4.54
N PHE A 266 0.70 4.17 3.81
CA PHE A 266 -0.32 3.96 2.78
C PHE A 266 0.32 4.23 1.42
N LYS A 267 0.34 3.24 0.53
CA LYS A 267 1.06 3.29 -0.74
C LYS A 267 0.31 2.59 -1.86
N LYS A 268 0.71 2.87 -3.08
CA LYS A 268 0.36 2.01 -4.19
C LYS A 268 1.30 0.80 -4.17
N ALA A 269 0.75 -0.41 -4.20
CA ALA A 269 1.57 -1.61 -4.31
C ALA A 269 2.47 -1.49 -5.54
N GLU A 270 3.76 -1.72 -5.36
CA GLU A 270 4.66 -1.82 -6.51
C GLU A 270 4.30 -3.08 -7.29
N MET A 271 4.07 -2.89 -8.58
CA MET A 271 3.83 -4.03 -9.46
C MET A 271 5.05 -4.94 -9.43
N HIS A 272 4.84 -6.24 -9.15
CA HIS A 272 5.95 -7.19 -9.10
C HIS A 272 6.77 -7.13 -10.41
N PRO A 273 8.12 -7.18 -10.38
CA PRO A 273 8.96 -6.99 -11.56
C PRO A 273 8.59 -7.90 -12.74
N LEU A 274 8.15 -9.14 -12.47
CA LEU A 274 7.69 -10.06 -13.53
C LEU A 274 6.40 -9.58 -14.20
N VAL A 275 5.46 -9.05 -13.41
CA VAL A 275 4.19 -8.50 -13.93
C VAL A 275 4.42 -7.19 -14.68
N LYS A 276 5.32 -6.37 -14.17
CA LYS A 276 5.74 -5.13 -14.83
C LYS A 276 6.34 -5.42 -16.20
N LEU A 277 7.22 -6.44 -16.30
CA LEU A 277 7.80 -6.88 -17.57
C LEU A 277 6.72 -7.35 -18.55
N ALA A 278 5.75 -8.15 -18.09
CA ALA A 278 4.64 -8.59 -18.93
C ALA A 278 3.81 -7.41 -19.45
N LYS A 279 3.45 -6.46 -18.58
CA LYS A 279 2.71 -5.25 -18.93
C LYS A 279 3.46 -4.40 -19.94
N GLU A 280 4.72 -4.04 -19.67
CA GLU A 280 5.55 -3.22 -20.55
C GLU A 280 5.71 -3.88 -21.92
N THR A 281 5.84 -5.21 -21.94
CA THR A 281 5.93 -5.98 -23.19
C THR A 281 4.64 -5.87 -24.02
N VAL A 282 3.48 -6.11 -23.39
CA VAL A 282 2.17 -6.00 -24.09
C VAL A 282 1.96 -4.57 -24.59
N GLU A 283 2.18 -3.57 -23.72
CA GLU A 283 1.96 -2.17 -24.09
C GLU A 283 2.86 -1.71 -25.24
N THR A 284 4.15 -2.08 -25.20
CA THR A 284 5.10 -1.76 -26.27
C THR A 284 4.69 -2.44 -27.57
N TYR A 285 4.38 -3.73 -27.50
CA TYR A 285 4.00 -4.47 -28.70
C TYR A 285 2.70 -3.96 -29.34
N VAL A 286 1.68 -3.70 -28.52
CA VAL A 286 0.39 -3.19 -29.02
C VAL A 286 0.50 -1.77 -29.62
N ARG A 287 1.35 -0.90 -29.03
CA ARG A 287 1.53 0.46 -29.53
C ARG A 287 2.46 0.55 -30.73
N GLU A 288 3.54 -0.24 -30.76
CA GLU A 288 4.66 -0.07 -31.69
C GLU A 288 4.87 -1.25 -32.64
N GLY A 289 4.23 -2.39 -32.39
CA GLY A 289 4.46 -3.63 -33.13
C GLY A 289 5.85 -4.25 -32.89
N LYS A 290 6.54 -3.83 -31.82
CA LYS A 290 7.91 -4.30 -31.50
C LYS A 290 7.91 -5.06 -30.17
N THR A 291 8.60 -6.19 -30.14
CA THR A 291 8.91 -6.90 -28.91
C THR A 291 10.09 -6.22 -28.22
N PRO A 292 9.95 -5.76 -26.94
CA PRO A 292 11.07 -5.16 -26.23
C PRO A 292 12.15 -6.21 -25.92
N PRO A 293 13.43 -5.81 -25.79
CA PRO A 293 14.47 -6.71 -25.29
C PRO A 293 14.28 -6.99 -23.80
N PRO A 294 14.87 -8.08 -23.26
CA PRO A 294 14.91 -8.30 -21.83
C PRO A 294 15.55 -7.13 -21.07
N PRO A 295 15.15 -6.87 -19.81
CA PRO A 295 15.75 -5.84 -18.97
C PRO A 295 17.27 -6.02 -18.86
N SER A 296 18.01 -4.90 -18.78
CA SER A 296 19.48 -4.91 -18.63
C SER A 296 19.93 -5.52 -17.28
N SER A 297 19.07 -5.47 -16.26
CA SER A 297 19.29 -6.12 -14.96
C SER A 297 18.11 -7.03 -14.65
N LEU A 298 18.40 -8.32 -14.48
CA LEU A 298 17.40 -9.33 -14.16
C LEU A 298 17.37 -9.60 -12.66
N THR A 299 16.16 -9.69 -12.09
CA THR A 299 15.98 -10.16 -10.71
C THR A 299 16.38 -11.64 -10.58
N PRO A 300 16.57 -12.18 -9.36
CA PRO A 300 16.85 -13.60 -9.18
C PRO A 300 15.82 -14.50 -9.88
N GLU A 301 14.54 -14.22 -9.72
CA GLU A 301 13.42 -14.97 -10.33
C GLU A 301 13.45 -14.90 -11.87
N MET A 302 13.82 -13.76 -12.43
CA MET A 302 13.92 -13.59 -13.89
C MET A 302 15.02 -14.42 -14.52
N LYS A 303 16.06 -14.79 -13.74
CA LYS A 303 17.21 -15.60 -14.22
C LYS A 303 16.94 -17.09 -14.21
N GLU A 304 15.93 -17.54 -13.48
CA GLU A 304 15.55 -18.95 -13.42
C GLU A 304 15.04 -19.45 -14.78
N GLN A 305 15.07 -20.77 -14.98
CA GLN A 305 14.40 -21.43 -16.11
C GLN A 305 13.15 -22.11 -15.61
N ALA A 306 11.99 -21.68 -16.09
CA ALA A 306 10.69 -22.25 -15.70
C ALA A 306 9.66 -22.05 -16.82
N GLY A 307 8.62 -22.88 -16.81
CA GLY A 307 7.42 -22.60 -17.59
C GLY A 307 6.70 -21.36 -17.03
N VAL A 308 6.14 -20.55 -17.90
CA VAL A 308 5.48 -19.29 -17.53
C VAL A 308 4.17 -19.14 -18.26
N PHE A 309 3.12 -18.69 -17.53
CA PHE A 309 1.88 -18.22 -18.15
C PHE A 309 1.73 -16.71 -17.88
N VAL A 310 1.30 -15.99 -18.91
CA VAL A 310 0.92 -14.59 -18.79
C VAL A 310 -0.58 -14.47 -19.02
N SER A 311 -1.29 -13.99 -18.01
CA SER A 311 -2.73 -13.73 -18.10
C SER A 311 -3.00 -12.24 -18.15
N ILE A 312 -3.91 -11.84 -19.02
CA ILE A 312 -4.36 -10.47 -19.21
C ILE A 312 -5.85 -10.43 -18.91
N HIS A 313 -6.27 -9.52 -18.04
CA HIS A 313 -7.67 -9.32 -17.68
C HIS A 313 -8.12 -7.91 -18.06
N LYS A 314 -9.40 -7.77 -18.35
CA LYS A 314 -10.05 -6.48 -18.62
C LYS A 314 -11.23 -6.34 -17.69
N LEU A 315 -11.17 -5.38 -16.76
CA LEU A 315 -12.22 -5.17 -15.75
C LEU A 315 -12.58 -6.47 -14.99
N GLY A 316 -11.55 -7.24 -14.61
CA GLY A 316 -11.69 -8.51 -13.88
C GLY A 316 -11.98 -9.73 -14.74
N ALA A 317 -12.42 -9.59 -16.01
CA ALA A 317 -12.69 -10.71 -16.93
C ALA A 317 -11.43 -11.10 -17.70
N LEU A 318 -11.22 -12.41 -17.94
CA LEU A 318 -10.11 -12.89 -18.75
C LEU A 318 -10.18 -12.30 -20.16
N ARG A 319 -9.05 -11.78 -20.65
CA ARG A 319 -8.91 -11.17 -21.99
C ARG A 319 -7.85 -11.81 -22.87
N GLY A 320 -6.93 -12.57 -22.26
CA GLY A 320 -5.92 -13.36 -22.94
C GLY A 320 -5.09 -14.14 -21.93
N CYS A 321 -4.70 -15.38 -22.27
CA CYS A 321 -3.83 -16.18 -21.41
C CYS A 321 -3.12 -17.23 -22.27
N ILE A 322 -1.81 -17.08 -22.42
CA ILE A 322 -0.93 -18.04 -23.10
C ILE A 322 0.28 -18.30 -22.21
N GLY A 323 0.82 -19.51 -22.27
CA GLY A 323 2.02 -19.87 -21.55
C GLY A 323 2.63 -21.16 -22.04
N THR A 324 3.79 -21.46 -21.50
CA THR A 324 4.57 -22.66 -21.73
C THR A 324 4.71 -23.40 -20.39
N PHE A 325 4.59 -24.70 -20.38
CA PHE A 325 4.76 -25.51 -19.17
C PHE A 325 6.19 -26.02 -18.99
N GLU A 326 6.98 -26.03 -20.05
CA GLU A 326 8.42 -26.24 -20.06
C GLU A 326 9.11 -24.99 -20.62
N PRO A 327 10.26 -24.58 -20.09
CA PRO A 327 10.96 -23.40 -20.58
C PRO A 327 11.36 -23.58 -22.04
N GLN A 328 11.05 -22.59 -22.86
CA GLN A 328 11.44 -22.50 -24.27
C GLN A 328 12.56 -21.45 -24.49
N GLY A 329 12.61 -20.44 -23.61
CA GLY A 329 13.62 -19.38 -23.60
C GLY A 329 14.79 -19.69 -22.67
N ALA A 330 15.77 -18.82 -22.67
CA ALA A 330 16.95 -18.96 -21.81
C ALA A 330 16.63 -18.75 -20.32
N ASN A 331 15.57 -18.00 -20.01
CA ASN A 331 15.17 -17.67 -18.64
C ASN A 331 13.71 -17.19 -18.58
N VAL A 332 13.18 -17.02 -17.35
CA VAL A 332 11.82 -16.56 -17.07
C VAL A 332 11.51 -15.20 -17.73
N ALA A 333 12.47 -14.28 -17.83
CA ALA A 333 12.23 -12.99 -18.48
C ALA A 333 11.91 -13.15 -19.98
N GLU A 334 12.62 -14.00 -20.68
CA GLU A 334 12.35 -14.28 -22.11
C GLU A 334 11.03 -15.03 -22.31
N GLU A 335 10.69 -15.97 -21.41
CA GLU A 335 9.39 -16.63 -21.38
C GLU A 335 8.26 -15.64 -21.21
N ILE A 336 8.37 -14.70 -20.24
CA ILE A 336 7.38 -13.65 -20.01
C ILE A 336 7.18 -12.82 -21.28
N ILE A 337 8.25 -12.34 -21.89
CA ILE A 337 8.18 -11.50 -23.10
C ILE A 337 7.46 -12.25 -24.23
N THR A 338 7.84 -13.49 -24.50
CA THR A 338 7.24 -14.31 -25.55
C THR A 338 5.76 -14.57 -25.29
N ASN A 339 5.44 -14.98 -24.06
CA ASN A 339 4.08 -15.34 -23.68
C ASN A 339 3.17 -14.10 -23.52
N ALA A 340 3.69 -12.95 -23.12
CA ALA A 340 2.97 -11.68 -23.07
C ALA A 340 2.49 -11.25 -24.46
N VAL A 341 3.38 -11.27 -25.45
CA VAL A 341 3.01 -10.98 -26.85
C VAL A 341 1.97 -11.99 -27.36
N SER A 342 2.18 -13.29 -27.06
CA SER A 342 1.26 -14.35 -27.50
C SER A 342 -0.12 -14.20 -26.85
N SER A 343 -0.19 -13.88 -25.55
CA SER A 343 -1.44 -13.66 -24.82
C SER A 343 -2.21 -12.44 -25.37
N ALA A 344 -1.49 -11.41 -25.80
CA ALA A 344 -2.11 -10.22 -26.34
C ALA A 344 -2.63 -10.39 -27.79
N THR A 345 -2.05 -11.34 -28.57
CA THR A 345 -2.28 -11.37 -30.03
C THR A 345 -2.64 -12.73 -30.62
N ARG A 346 -2.39 -13.83 -29.91
CA ARG A 346 -2.51 -15.20 -30.44
C ARG A 346 -3.41 -16.11 -29.62
N ASP A 347 -4.08 -15.62 -28.60
CA ASP A 347 -5.07 -16.43 -27.88
C ASP A 347 -6.30 -16.62 -28.78
N PRO A 348 -6.61 -17.86 -29.20
CA PRO A 348 -7.69 -18.10 -30.15
C PRO A 348 -9.07 -17.77 -29.64
N ARG A 349 -9.23 -17.55 -28.34
CA ARG A 349 -10.50 -17.19 -27.70
C ARG A 349 -10.87 -15.72 -27.88
N PHE A 350 -9.87 -14.87 -28.20
CA PHE A 350 -10.01 -13.41 -28.20
C PHE A 350 -9.35 -12.78 -29.44
N PRO A 351 -9.91 -11.66 -29.96
CA PRO A 351 -9.19 -10.88 -30.96
C PRO A 351 -7.95 -10.24 -30.34
N PRO A 352 -6.93 -9.84 -31.15
CA PRO A 352 -5.78 -9.09 -30.68
C PRO A 352 -6.18 -7.87 -29.86
N ILE A 353 -5.39 -7.54 -28.83
CA ILE A 353 -5.65 -6.38 -27.96
C ILE A 353 -5.44 -5.09 -28.75
N ALA A 354 -6.41 -4.16 -28.65
CA ALA A 354 -6.35 -2.85 -29.27
C ALA A 354 -5.71 -1.81 -28.32
N PRO A 355 -5.05 -0.75 -28.85
CA PRO A 355 -4.40 0.28 -28.04
C PRO A 355 -5.31 0.97 -27.02
N GLU A 356 -6.60 1.10 -27.33
CA GLU A 356 -7.59 1.73 -26.46
C GLU A 356 -7.87 0.91 -25.20
N GLU A 357 -7.63 -0.40 -25.25
CA GLU A 357 -7.86 -1.29 -24.10
C GLU A 357 -6.77 -1.20 -23.03
N LEU A 358 -5.55 -0.78 -23.39
CA LEU A 358 -4.37 -0.81 -22.51
C LEU A 358 -4.56 -0.14 -21.15
N LYS A 359 -5.43 0.88 -21.08
CA LYS A 359 -5.70 1.65 -19.85
C LYS A 359 -6.51 0.89 -18.80
N VAL A 360 -7.17 -0.18 -19.19
CA VAL A 360 -8.10 -0.95 -18.34
C VAL A 360 -7.73 -2.43 -18.25
N LEU A 361 -6.47 -2.74 -18.58
CA LEU A 361 -5.95 -4.10 -18.49
C LEU A 361 -5.17 -4.30 -17.19
N ASP A 362 -5.39 -5.46 -16.58
CA ASP A 362 -4.61 -6.00 -15.47
C ASP A 362 -3.83 -7.23 -15.94
N TYR A 363 -2.70 -7.49 -15.32
CA TYR A 363 -1.77 -8.53 -15.70
C TYR A 363 -1.44 -9.44 -14.53
N SER A 364 -1.23 -10.72 -14.80
CA SER A 364 -0.63 -11.64 -13.85
C SER A 364 0.34 -12.59 -14.54
N VAL A 365 1.33 -13.05 -13.79
CA VAL A 365 2.36 -13.98 -14.27
C VAL A 365 2.39 -15.18 -13.33
N ASP A 366 2.21 -16.37 -13.90
CA ASP A 366 2.32 -17.64 -13.21
C ASP A 366 3.65 -18.29 -13.59
N VAL A 367 4.52 -18.54 -12.61
CA VAL A 367 5.80 -19.28 -12.80
C VAL A 367 5.63 -20.69 -12.23
N LEU A 368 5.94 -21.70 -13.03
CA LEU A 368 5.72 -23.10 -12.70
C LEU A 368 6.99 -23.71 -12.12
N THR A 369 6.86 -24.55 -11.10
CA THR A 369 7.95 -25.40 -10.66
C THR A 369 8.19 -26.54 -11.67
N SER A 370 9.38 -27.16 -11.62
CA SER A 370 9.67 -28.35 -12.43
C SER A 370 8.66 -29.45 -12.10
N PRO A 371 8.12 -30.16 -13.12
CA PRO A 371 7.18 -31.25 -12.90
C PRO A 371 7.81 -32.41 -12.12
N GLU A 372 7.10 -32.88 -11.09
CA GLU A 372 7.47 -34.05 -10.29
C GLU A 372 6.57 -35.24 -10.66
N PRO A 373 7.11 -36.45 -10.86
CA PRO A 373 6.32 -37.64 -11.13
C PRO A 373 5.44 -37.99 -9.91
N VAL A 374 4.20 -38.41 -10.17
CA VAL A 374 3.22 -38.80 -9.16
C VAL A 374 2.99 -40.31 -9.26
N ALA A 375 3.23 -41.01 -8.17
CA ALA A 375 3.03 -42.46 -8.11
C ALA A 375 1.56 -42.81 -7.78
N ASP A 376 0.87 -41.97 -7.06
CA ASP A 376 -0.51 -42.20 -6.59
C ASP A 376 -1.29 -40.88 -6.60
N THR A 377 -2.57 -40.93 -7.00
CA THR A 377 -3.46 -39.75 -7.05
C THR A 377 -3.70 -39.11 -5.69
N SER A 378 -3.46 -39.83 -4.57
CA SER A 378 -3.50 -39.26 -3.22
C SER A 378 -2.44 -38.16 -2.96
N GLN A 379 -1.41 -38.09 -3.84
CA GLN A 379 -0.37 -37.05 -3.79
C GLN A 379 -0.80 -35.74 -4.51
N LEU A 380 -2.00 -35.70 -5.09
CA LEU A 380 -2.55 -34.58 -5.81
C LEU A 380 -3.55 -33.82 -4.94
N ASP A 381 -3.62 -32.53 -5.19
CA ASP A 381 -4.59 -31.60 -4.60
C ASP A 381 -4.91 -30.52 -5.66
N PRO A 382 -6.13 -30.46 -6.20
CA PRO A 382 -6.47 -29.55 -7.30
C PRO A 382 -6.36 -28.06 -6.90
N LYS A 383 -6.37 -27.76 -5.61
CA LYS A 383 -6.18 -26.38 -5.11
C LYS A 383 -4.70 -25.99 -5.00
N LYS A 384 -3.81 -26.98 -4.82
CA LYS A 384 -2.39 -26.75 -4.60
C LYS A 384 -1.54 -27.06 -5.85
N TYR A 385 -1.84 -28.19 -6.51
CA TYR A 385 -1.02 -28.70 -7.59
C TYR A 385 -1.69 -28.61 -8.94
N GLY A 386 -0.96 -28.10 -9.94
CA GLY A 386 -1.26 -28.38 -11.34
C GLY A 386 -0.92 -29.84 -11.69
N VAL A 387 -1.61 -30.39 -12.67
CA VAL A 387 -1.43 -31.79 -13.12
C VAL A 387 -1.05 -31.81 -14.59
N ILE A 388 -0.07 -32.65 -14.93
CA ILE A 388 0.26 -33.04 -16.29
C ILE A 388 -0.11 -34.52 -16.47
N VAL A 389 -0.87 -34.82 -17.51
CA VAL A 389 -1.22 -36.18 -17.93
C VAL A 389 -0.47 -36.47 -19.23
N GLU A 390 0.33 -37.53 -19.24
CA GLU A 390 1.14 -37.93 -20.39
C GLU A 390 0.78 -39.35 -20.85
N CYS A 391 0.55 -39.50 -22.16
CA CYS A 391 0.41 -40.78 -22.82
C CYS A 391 1.20 -40.80 -24.15
N GLY A 392 2.35 -41.46 -24.16
CA GLY A 392 3.28 -41.40 -25.27
C GLY A 392 3.81 -39.99 -25.53
N TRP A 393 3.50 -39.42 -26.69
CA TRP A 393 3.86 -38.04 -27.05
C TRP A 393 2.75 -37.00 -26.73
N ARG A 394 1.54 -37.45 -26.32
CA ARG A 394 0.42 -36.59 -25.98
C ARG A 394 0.51 -36.15 -24.53
N ARG A 395 0.40 -34.86 -24.31
CA ARG A 395 0.41 -34.28 -22.97
C ARG A 395 -0.74 -33.27 -22.82
N GLY A 396 -1.45 -33.36 -21.70
CA GLY A 396 -2.45 -32.38 -21.29
C GLY A 396 -2.11 -31.84 -19.93
N LEU A 397 -2.38 -30.55 -19.72
CA LEU A 397 -2.02 -29.83 -18.49
C LEU A 397 -3.20 -29.00 -18.01
N LEU A 398 -3.33 -28.93 -16.67
CA LEU A 398 -4.23 -28.00 -16.00
C LEU A 398 -3.50 -27.36 -14.82
N LEU A 399 -3.64 -26.02 -14.69
CA LEU A 399 -3.13 -25.27 -13.56
C LEU A 399 -3.92 -25.59 -12.28
N PRO A 400 -3.37 -25.36 -11.08
CA PRO A 400 -4.11 -25.49 -9.83
C PRO A 400 -5.10 -24.35 -9.62
N ASP A 401 -6.00 -24.54 -8.64
CA ASP A 401 -6.91 -23.52 -8.11
C ASP A 401 -7.79 -22.84 -9.17
N LEU A 402 -8.33 -23.63 -10.08
CA LEU A 402 -9.27 -23.15 -11.09
C LEU A 402 -10.72 -23.29 -10.60
N GLU A 403 -11.54 -22.28 -10.86
CA GLU A 403 -12.96 -22.28 -10.53
C GLU A 403 -13.69 -23.47 -11.18
N GLY A 404 -14.46 -24.20 -10.39
CA GLY A 404 -15.20 -25.38 -10.84
C GLY A 404 -14.36 -26.66 -10.95
N VAL A 405 -13.08 -26.65 -10.56
CA VAL A 405 -12.20 -27.83 -10.52
C VAL A 405 -11.91 -28.19 -9.07
N ASP A 406 -12.79 -28.98 -8.46
CA ASP A 406 -12.76 -29.30 -7.03
C ASP A 406 -12.34 -30.74 -6.70
N SER A 407 -12.08 -31.58 -7.72
CA SER A 407 -11.62 -32.95 -7.52
C SER A 407 -10.44 -33.30 -8.42
N VAL A 408 -9.57 -34.19 -7.90
CA VAL A 408 -8.41 -34.72 -8.62
C VAL A 408 -8.82 -35.45 -9.91
N ASP A 409 -9.86 -36.28 -9.82
CA ASP A 409 -10.35 -37.03 -10.98
C ASP A 409 -10.82 -36.10 -12.10
N TYR A 410 -11.56 -35.05 -11.75
CA TYR A 410 -12.04 -34.07 -12.73
C TYR A 410 -10.88 -33.27 -13.33
N GLN A 411 -9.87 -32.92 -12.54
CA GLN A 411 -8.65 -32.26 -13.02
C GLN A 411 -7.91 -33.14 -14.04
N ILE A 412 -7.75 -34.44 -13.75
CA ILE A 412 -7.12 -35.42 -14.64
C ILE A 412 -7.94 -35.59 -15.93
N ASP A 413 -9.27 -35.68 -15.83
CA ASP A 413 -10.15 -35.83 -16.98
C ASP A 413 -10.07 -34.62 -17.94
N ILE A 414 -10.02 -33.42 -17.43
CA ILE A 414 -9.79 -32.21 -18.25
C ILE A 414 -8.43 -32.29 -18.97
N CYS A 415 -7.38 -32.71 -18.26
CA CYS A 415 -6.06 -32.90 -18.89
C CYS A 415 -6.08 -33.94 -20.00
N ARG A 416 -6.76 -35.07 -19.78
CA ARG A 416 -6.96 -36.10 -20.80
C ARG A 416 -7.69 -35.58 -22.04
N GLN A 417 -8.81 -34.86 -21.84
CA GLN A 417 -9.60 -34.24 -22.92
C GLN A 417 -8.76 -33.28 -23.75
N LYS A 418 -7.99 -32.40 -23.08
CA LYS A 418 -7.08 -31.46 -23.75
C LYS A 418 -6.01 -32.13 -24.62
N ALA A 419 -5.55 -33.32 -24.22
CA ALA A 419 -4.54 -34.08 -24.94
C ALA A 419 -5.11 -35.10 -25.91
N GLY A 420 -6.45 -35.29 -25.98
CA GLY A 420 -7.05 -36.31 -26.77
C GLY A 420 -6.70 -37.73 -26.29
N ILE A 421 -6.56 -37.94 -24.98
CA ILE A 421 -6.23 -39.21 -24.34
C ILE A 421 -7.53 -39.82 -23.84
N MET A 422 -7.80 -41.07 -24.27
CA MET A 422 -9.03 -41.78 -23.88
C MET A 422 -8.96 -42.18 -22.39
N PRO A 423 -10.14 -42.36 -21.73
CA PRO A 423 -10.19 -42.70 -20.30
C PRO A 423 -9.49 -44.03 -19.93
N ASP A 424 -9.46 -44.99 -20.82
CA ASP A 424 -8.87 -46.31 -20.65
C ASP A 424 -7.40 -46.43 -21.02
N GLU A 425 -6.82 -45.37 -21.59
CA GLU A 425 -5.39 -45.37 -21.93
C GLU A 425 -4.51 -45.19 -20.67
N PRO A 426 -3.41 -45.96 -20.55
CA PRO A 426 -2.49 -45.80 -19.43
C PRO A 426 -1.73 -44.44 -19.51
N VAL A 427 -1.67 -43.74 -18.39
CA VAL A 427 -1.03 -42.43 -18.33
C VAL A 427 0.02 -42.36 -17.23
N LYS A 428 1.00 -41.47 -17.44
CA LYS A 428 1.89 -40.98 -16.39
C LYS A 428 1.35 -39.65 -15.90
N LEU A 429 1.42 -39.47 -14.58
CA LEU A 429 0.99 -38.25 -13.92
C LEU A 429 2.20 -37.50 -13.37
N TYR A 430 2.18 -36.18 -13.52
CA TYR A 430 3.14 -35.29 -12.90
C TYR A 430 2.35 -34.16 -12.21
N ARG A 431 2.89 -33.67 -11.10
CA ARG A 431 2.38 -32.48 -10.42
C ARG A 431 3.41 -31.36 -10.48
N PHE A 432 2.95 -30.12 -10.38
CA PHE A 432 3.78 -28.93 -10.25
C PHE A 432 3.05 -27.90 -9.41
N GLU A 433 3.82 -27.00 -8.80
CA GLU A 433 3.25 -25.83 -8.11
C GLU A 433 3.31 -24.61 -9.03
N VAL A 434 2.46 -23.62 -8.72
CA VAL A 434 2.40 -22.34 -9.44
C VAL A 434 2.62 -21.22 -8.45
N LYS A 435 3.62 -20.38 -8.70
CA LYS A 435 3.82 -19.14 -7.99
C LYS A 435 3.20 -18.00 -8.82
N ARG A 436 2.06 -17.50 -8.34
CA ARG A 436 1.31 -16.45 -9.01
C ARG A 436 1.73 -15.09 -8.53
N TYR A 437 2.03 -14.19 -9.47
CA TYR A 437 2.37 -12.79 -9.24
C TYR A 437 1.26 -11.92 -9.89
N LYS A 438 0.84 -10.88 -9.13
CA LYS A 438 -0.21 -9.92 -9.55
C LYS A 438 0.30 -8.49 -9.46
#